data_9262082fcad149373e862ffcff44dfaf
#
_entry.id   9262082fcad149373e862ffcff44dfaf
#
_cell.length_a   1.000
_cell.length_b   1.000
_cell.length_c   1.000
_cell.angle_alpha   90.00
_cell.angle_beta   90.00
_cell.angle_gamma   90.00
#
_symmetry.space_group_name_H-M   'P 1'
#
loop_
_entity.id
_entity.type
_entity.pdbx_description
1 polymer ?
#
loop_
_entity_poly.entity_id
_entity_poly.type
_entity_poly.pdbx_seq_one_letter_code
_entity_poly.pdbx_strand_id
1 'polypeptide(L)'
;MKRAYSPKDIAAKKWVTLPWGEKWNKPFGFPAENASWFISGASASGKSSFVMQLSKELCKYGLVLYLSYEEGVNQTFQRRMEYLKMNEVQGKFRVVVDETYEELIDRLKKPKSPKFIIVDSYQVSEWEYPDAVALMKRFPKKCFIWISQDCLLYTSPS
;
A
#
# COMPACT_ATOMS: atom_id res chain seq x y z
N MET A 1 -16.74 27.45 -0.51
CA MET A 1 -17.04 26.82 0.79
C MET A 1 -17.11 25.29 0.61
N LYS A 2 -16.49 24.56 1.52
CA LYS A 2 -16.59 23.10 1.47
C LYS A 2 -17.98 22.65 1.91
N ARG A 3 -18.48 21.62 1.23
CA ARG A 3 -19.78 21.06 1.53
C ARG A 3 -19.78 20.33 2.87
N ALA A 4 -20.82 20.53 3.67
CA ALA A 4 -21.07 19.71 4.85
C ALA A 4 -22.07 18.61 4.47
N TYR A 5 -21.81 17.41 4.96
CA TYR A 5 -22.65 16.24 4.64
C TYR A 5 -23.54 15.87 5.80
N SER A 6 -24.81 15.58 5.50
CA SER A 6 -25.73 15.01 6.47
C SER A 6 -25.52 13.49 6.55
N PRO A 7 -26.02 12.83 7.60
CA PRO A 7 -25.99 11.37 7.65
C PRO A 7 -26.63 10.71 6.43
N LYS A 8 -27.70 11.29 5.90
CA LYS A 8 -28.36 10.78 4.70
C LYS A 8 -27.45 10.89 3.48
N ASP A 9 -26.75 12.02 3.33
CA ASP A 9 -25.80 12.21 2.24
C ASP A 9 -24.68 11.19 2.31
N ILE A 10 -24.18 10.94 3.51
CA ILE A 10 -23.09 9.96 3.72
C ILE A 10 -23.57 8.55 3.40
N ALA A 11 -24.76 8.18 3.87
CA ALA A 11 -25.33 6.87 3.62
C ALA A 11 -25.58 6.60 2.14
N ALA A 12 -25.80 7.65 1.34
CA ALA A 12 -26.04 7.53 -0.09
C ALA A 12 -24.77 7.36 -0.91
N LYS A 13 -23.59 7.57 -0.31
CA LYS A 13 -22.33 7.41 -1.03
C LYS A 13 -22.10 5.94 -1.39
N LYS A 14 -21.54 5.74 -2.59
CA LYS A 14 -21.22 4.40 -3.09
C LYS A 14 -19.70 4.29 -3.23
N TRP A 15 -19.19 3.10 -2.91
CA TRP A 15 -17.77 2.80 -2.96
C TRP A 15 -17.53 1.56 -3.80
N VAL A 16 -16.48 1.59 -4.60
CA VAL A 16 -16.01 0.37 -5.26
C VAL A 16 -15.11 -0.34 -4.27
N THR A 17 -15.50 -1.55 -3.89
CA THR A 17 -14.76 -2.32 -2.90
C THR A 17 -14.00 -3.47 -3.55
N LEU A 18 -12.99 -3.99 -2.84
CA LEU A 18 -12.22 -5.15 -3.30
C LEU A 18 -13.09 -6.40 -3.15
N PRO A 19 -13.41 -7.10 -4.26
CA PRO A 19 -14.28 -8.28 -4.23
C PRO A 19 -13.49 -9.55 -3.91
N TRP A 20 -12.70 -9.52 -2.87
CA TRP A 20 -11.83 -10.64 -2.53
C TRP A 20 -12.54 -11.73 -1.72
N GLY A 21 -11.94 -12.93 -1.71
CA GLY A 21 -12.53 -14.10 -1.09
C GLY A 21 -12.43 -14.15 0.42
N GLU A 22 -12.92 -15.23 1.00
CA GLU A 22 -13.04 -15.39 2.45
C GLU A 22 -11.73 -15.23 3.21
N LYS A 23 -10.62 -15.70 2.64
CA LYS A 23 -9.32 -15.57 3.28
C LYS A 23 -9.03 -14.12 3.68
N TRP A 24 -9.48 -13.18 2.87
CA TRP A 24 -9.23 -11.76 3.07
C TRP A 24 -10.45 -11.04 3.66
N ASN A 25 -11.67 -11.37 3.22
CA ASN A 25 -12.82 -10.62 3.69
C ASN A 25 -13.22 -10.95 5.13
N LYS A 26 -12.93 -12.14 5.61
CA LYS A 26 -13.21 -12.47 7.02
C LYS A 26 -12.44 -11.57 7.99
N PRO A 27 -11.10 -11.44 7.88
CA PRO A 27 -10.36 -10.54 8.76
C PRO A 27 -10.47 -9.06 8.42
N PHE A 28 -10.66 -8.69 7.15
CA PHE A 28 -10.53 -7.30 6.71
C PHE A 28 -11.79 -6.71 6.10
N GLY A 29 -12.86 -7.48 5.94
CA GLY A 29 -14.07 -7.01 5.29
C GLY A 29 -13.85 -6.73 3.82
N PHE A 30 -14.63 -5.81 3.28
CA PHE A 30 -14.53 -5.39 1.88
C PHE A 30 -14.15 -3.91 1.82
N PRO A 31 -12.85 -3.59 1.95
CA PRO A 31 -12.43 -2.20 1.92
C PRO A 31 -12.61 -1.59 0.54
N ALA A 32 -12.77 -0.27 0.51
CA ALA A 32 -12.77 0.46 -0.76
C ALA A 32 -11.43 0.27 -1.45
N GLU A 33 -11.44 0.15 -2.78
CA GLU A 33 -10.24 -0.13 -3.56
C GLU A 33 -9.20 1.00 -3.53
N ASN A 34 -9.62 2.18 -3.09
CA ASN A 34 -8.75 3.36 -2.94
C ASN A 34 -8.49 3.72 -1.48
N ALA A 35 -8.82 2.85 -0.54
CA ALA A 35 -8.55 3.09 0.87
C ALA A 35 -7.05 2.99 1.14
N SER A 36 -6.56 3.84 2.03
CA SER A 36 -5.17 3.77 2.47
C SER A 36 -5.05 2.94 3.72
N TRP A 37 -3.97 2.17 3.82
CA TRP A 37 -3.75 1.24 4.91
C TRP A 37 -2.46 1.59 5.64
N PHE A 38 -2.48 1.42 6.95
CA PHE A 38 -1.27 1.47 7.77
C PHE A 38 -1.12 0.12 8.45
N ILE A 39 -0.02 -0.55 8.16
CA ILE A 39 0.27 -1.87 8.71
C ILE A 39 1.52 -1.74 9.56
N SER A 40 1.40 -2.00 10.84
CA SER A 40 2.53 -1.90 11.77
C SER A 40 2.77 -3.21 12.49
N GLY A 41 3.98 -3.39 12.98
CA GLY A 41 4.39 -4.55 13.72
C GLY A 41 5.90 -4.67 13.75
N ALA A 42 6.40 -5.44 14.71
CA ALA A 42 7.84 -5.69 14.83
C ALA A 42 8.35 -6.44 13.59
N SER A 43 9.60 -6.20 13.23
CA SER A 43 10.19 -6.80 12.02
C SER A 43 10.20 -8.32 12.03
N ALA A 44 10.21 -8.97 13.20
CA ALA A 44 10.24 -10.42 13.31
C ALA A 44 8.85 -11.06 13.42
N SER A 45 7.79 -10.33 13.15
CA SER A 45 6.41 -10.79 13.39
C SER A 45 5.74 -11.48 12.21
N GLY A 46 6.46 -11.76 11.13
CA GLY A 46 5.86 -12.33 9.91
C GLY A 46 5.20 -11.28 9.02
N LYS A 47 5.34 -10.02 9.34
CA LYS A 47 4.76 -8.91 8.61
C LYS A 47 5.18 -8.90 7.14
N SER A 48 6.46 -9.16 6.86
CA SER A 48 6.98 -9.15 5.48
C SER A 48 6.31 -10.21 4.60
N SER A 49 6.09 -11.41 5.13
CA SER A 49 5.39 -12.46 4.38
C SER A 49 3.93 -12.10 4.17
N PHE A 50 3.28 -11.52 5.17
CA PHE A 50 1.90 -11.07 5.06
C PHE A 50 1.77 -9.99 3.98
N VAL A 51 2.66 -8.99 4.00
CA VAL A 51 2.62 -7.90 3.03
C VAL A 51 2.83 -8.41 1.61
N MET A 52 3.72 -9.39 1.44
CA MET A 52 3.94 -9.98 0.12
C MET A 52 2.73 -10.78 -0.36
N GLN A 53 2.07 -11.51 0.54
CA GLN A 53 0.82 -12.21 0.20
C GLN A 53 -0.29 -11.23 -0.18
N LEU A 54 -0.40 -10.14 0.58
CA LEU A 54 -1.35 -9.08 0.28
C LEU A 54 -1.07 -8.47 -1.09
N SER A 55 0.21 -8.20 -1.39
CA SER A 55 0.62 -7.69 -2.69
C SER A 55 0.19 -8.61 -3.82
N LYS A 56 0.38 -9.91 -3.64
CA LYS A 56 -0.02 -10.89 -4.65
C LYS A 56 -1.53 -10.88 -4.86
N GLU A 57 -2.29 -10.81 -3.79
CA GLU A 57 -3.76 -10.74 -3.89
C GLU A 57 -4.20 -9.49 -4.63
N LEU A 58 -3.61 -8.34 -4.30
CA LEU A 58 -3.96 -7.06 -4.94
C LEU A 58 -3.66 -7.04 -6.43
N CYS A 59 -2.72 -7.85 -6.90
CA CYS A 59 -2.42 -7.98 -8.33
C CYS A 59 -3.62 -8.46 -9.15
N LYS A 60 -4.60 -9.08 -8.52
CA LYS A 60 -5.84 -9.46 -9.19
C LYS A 60 -6.70 -8.26 -9.55
N TYR A 61 -6.47 -7.12 -8.92
CA TYR A 61 -7.34 -5.94 -9.03
C TYR A 61 -6.66 -4.74 -9.67
N GLY A 62 -5.36 -4.81 -9.89
CA GLY A 62 -4.61 -3.74 -10.54
C GLY A 62 -3.12 -3.94 -10.42
N LEU A 63 -2.36 -3.02 -11.00
CA LEU A 63 -0.91 -3.04 -10.93
C LEU A 63 -0.45 -2.67 -9.51
N VAL A 64 0.53 -3.39 -9.02
CA VAL A 64 1.10 -3.19 -7.68
C VAL A 64 2.55 -2.76 -7.80
N LEU A 65 2.89 -1.67 -7.15
CA LEU A 65 4.27 -1.20 -7.02
C LEU A 65 4.70 -1.37 -5.56
N TYR A 66 5.82 -2.03 -5.36
CA TYR A 66 6.39 -2.28 -4.04
C TYR A 66 7.68 -1.47 -3.91
N LEU A 67 7.68 -0.52 -3.00
CA LEU A 67 8.86 0.30 -2.72
C LEU A 67 9.59 -0.33 -1.54
N SER A 68 10.72 -0.99 -1.85
CA SER A 68 11.48 -1.74 -0.86
C SER A 68 12.64 -0.91 -0.32
N TYR A 69 12.31 -0.01 0.60
CA TYR A 69 13.29 0.88 1.21
C TYR A 69 14.11 0.20 2.31
N GLU A 70 13.47 -0.67 3.07
CA GLU A 70 14.12 -1.30 4.21
C GLU A 70 15.05 -2.42 3.79
N GLU A 71 14.55 -3.35 3.02
CA GLU A 71 15.26 -4.57 2.68
C GLU A 71 16.01 -4.46 1.34
N GLY A 72 15.51 -3.63 0.45
CA GLY A 72 15.99 -3.62 -0.92
C GLY A 72 15.61 -4.90 -1.64
N VAL A 73 16.39 -5.28 -2.63
CA VAL A 73 16.23 -6.55 -3.32
C VAL A 73 17.44 -7.42 -2.96
N ASN A 74 17.30 -8.20 -1.90
CA ASN A 74 18.34 -9.08 -1.39
C ASN A 74 17.91 -10.55 -1.47
N GLN A 75 18.76 -11.45 -0.98
CA GLN A 75 18.50 -12.87 -1.04
C GLN A 75 17.24 -13.28 -0.27
N THR A 76 17.01 -12.68 0.90
CA THR A 76 15.82 -12.97 1.70
C THR A 76 14.55 -12.55 0.98
N PHE A 77 14.59 -11.39 0.34
CA PHE A 77 13.48 -10.90 -0.47
C PHE A 77 13.23 -11.84 -1.65
N GLN A 78 14.28 -12.24 -2.35
CA GLN A 78 14.19 -13.17 -3.47
C GLN A 78 13.57 -14.50 -3.07
N ARG A 79 14.02 -15.07 -1.94
CA ARG A 79 13.47 -16.32 -1.44
C ARG A 79 12.01 -16.23 -1.07
N ARG A 80 11.60 -15.11 -0.50
CA ARG A 80 10.20 -14.87 -0.16
C ARG A 80 9.35 -14.83 -1.42
N MET A 81 9.82 -14.15 -2.45
CA MET A 81 9.13 -14.09 -3.73
C MET A 81 8.98 -15.46 -4.37
N GLU A 82 10.05 -16.28 -4.32
CA GLU A 82 10.01 -17.63 -4.86
C GLU A 82 9.06 -18.52 -4.07
N TYR A 83 9.12 -18.44 -2.75
CA TYR A 83 8.25 -19.23 -1.86
C TYR A 83 6.77 -18.92 -2.10
N LEU A 84 6.44 -17.66 -2.28
CA LEU A 84 5.08 -17.23 -2.52
C LEU A 84 4.68 -17.24 -3.99
N LYS A 85 5.56 -17.73 -4.86
CA LYS A 85 5.31 -17.88 -6.30
C LYS A 85 4.87 -16.58 -6.95
N MET A 86 5.61 -15.50 -6.68
CA MET A 86 5.31 -14.18 -7.24
C MET A 86 5.48 -14.13 -8.76
N ASN A 87 6.15 -15.12 -9.36
CA ASN A 87 6.21 -15.24 -10.81
C ASN A 87 4.80 -15.39 -11.44
N GLU A 88 3.83 -15.86 -10.67
CA GLU A 88 2.45 -15.96 -11.16
C GLU A 88 1.80 -14.59 -11.41
N VAL A 89 2.36 -13.54 -10.82
CA VAL A 89 1.85 -12.17 -11.00
C VAL A 89 2.89 -11.27 -11.66
N GLN A 90 3.80 -11.84 -12.44
CA GLN A 90 4.93 -11.12 -13.04
C GLN A 90 4.54 -9.85 -13.79
N GLY A 91 3.46 -9.88 -14.53
CA GLY A 91 3.01 -8.73 -15.30
C GLY A 91 2.32 -7.64 -14.49
N LYS A 92 2.02 -7.91 -13.23
CA LYS A 92 1.25 -7.01 -12.37
C LYS A 92 2.01 -6.49 -11.15
N PHE A 93 3.19 -7.01 -10.90
CA PHE A 93 3.96 -6.68 -9.70
C PHE A 93 5.34 -6.15 -10.09
N ARG A 94 5.72 -5.02 -9.52
CA ARG A 94 7.03 -4.40 -9.74
C ARG A 94 7.61 -3.94 -8.42
N VAL A 95 8.92 -4.05 -8.30
CA VAL A 95 9.66 -3.62 -7.11
C VAL A 95 10.64 -2.53 -7.51
N VAL A 96 10.68 -1.46 -6.73
CA VAL A 96 11.66 -0.39 -6.92
C VAL A 96 12.37 -0.16 -5.59
N VAL A 97 13.68 0.08 -5.67
CA VAL A 97 14.48 0.46 -4.51
C VAL A 97 14.94 1.92 -4.69
N ASP A 98 15.15 2.61 -3.59
CA ASP A 98 15.70 3.97 -3.59
C ASP A 98 14.92 5.01 -4.41
N GLU A 99 13.63 4.79 -4.62
CA GLU A 99 12.81 5.78 -5.33
C GLU A 99 12.61 7.02 -4.46
N THR A 100 12.88 8.19 -5.00
CA THR A 100 12.62 9.44 -4.26
C THR A 100 11.13 9.77 -4.32
N TYR A 101 10.72 10.69 -3.44
CA TYR A 101 9.34 11.18 -3.43
C TYR A 101 8.93 11.77 -4.78
N GLU A 102 9.80 12.58 -5.35
CA GLU A 102 9.55 13.23 -6.65
C GLU A 102 9.50 12.21 -7.78
N GLU A 103 10.38 11.21 -7.75
CA GLU A 103 10.38 10.15 -8.75
C GLU A 103 9.09 9.33 -8.69
N LEU A 104 8.59 9.08 -7.48
CA LEU A 104 7.33 8.38 -7.32
C LEU A 104 6.17 9.18 -7.88
N ILE A 105 6.12 10.48 -7.59
CA ILE A 105 5.08 11.35 -8.15
C ILE A 105 5.11 11.30 -9.68
N ASP A 106 6.28 11.40 -10.28
CA ASP A 106 6.41 11.35 -11.74
C ASP A 106 5.91 10.01 -12.30
N ARG A 107 6.23 8.92 -11.62
CA ARG A 107 5.77 7.59 -12.01
C ARG A 107 4.24 7.48 -11.93
N LEU A 108 3.65 7.99 -10.87
CA LEU A 108 2.21 7.87 -10.64
C LEU A 108 1.37 8.78 -11.53
N LYS A 109 1.97 9.81 -12.12
CA LYS A 109 1.28 10.68 -13.09
C LYS A 109 1.03 10.01 -14.43
N LYS A 110 1.75 8.94 -14.74
CA LYS A 110 1.64 8.28 -16.06
C LYS A 110 0.32 7.53 -16.18
N PRO A 111 -0.25 7.43 -17.41
CA PRO A 111 -1.57 6.85 -17.60
C PRO A 111 -1.74 5.41 -17.11
N LYS A 112 -0.71 4.59 -17.24
CA LYS A 112 -0.76 3.17 -16.85
C LYS A 112 0.01 2.94 -15.56
N SER A 113 -0.05 3.88 -14.65
CA SER A 113 0.68 3.80 -13.39
C SER A 113 0.02 2.81 -12.43
N PRO A 114 0.78 2.34 -11.42
CA PRO A 114 0.24 1.41 -10.44
C PRO A 114 -0.98 1.94 -9.71
N LYS A 115 -1.89 1.04 -9.38
CA LYS A 115 -3.08 1.35 -8.59
C LYS A 115 -2.80 1.19 -7.10
N PHE A 116 -1.98 0.22 -6.73
CA PHE A 116 -1.63 -0.09 -5.35
C PHE A 116 -0.16 0.19 -5.13
N ILE A 117 0.16 1.00 -4.15
CA ILE A 117 1.54 1.39 -3.84
C ILE A 117 1.85 0.97 -2.40
N ILE A 118 2.83 0.10 -2.25
CA ILE A 118 3.25 -0.39 -0.94
C ILE A 118 4.58 0.26 -0.59
N VAL A 119 4.62 0.95 0.53
CA VAL A 119 5.83 1.63 1.01
C VAL A 119 6.39 0.86 2.20
N ASP A 120 7.47 0.14 1.98
CA ASP A 120 8.09 -0.72 3.00
C ASP A 120 9.56 -0.37 3.19
N SER A 121 9.93 0.24 4.26
CA SER A 121 9.06 0.70 5.33
C SER A 121 8.96 2.22 5.29
N TYR A 122 7.90 2.74 5.89
CA TYR A 122 7.66 4.17 5.94
C TYR A 122 8.80 4.92 6.64
N GLN A 123 9.33 4.39 7.74
CA GLN A 123 10.41 5.04 8.48
C GLN A 123 11.69 5.15 7.65
N VAL A 124 12.01 4.12 6.90
CA VAL A 124 13.24 4.10 6.08
C VAL A 124 13.11 5.02 4.87
N SER A 125 11.90 5.31 4.42
CA SER A 125 11.70 6.24 3.31
C SER A 125 12.12 7.66 3.67
N GLU A 126 12.20 7.97 4.96
CA GLU A 126 12.51 9.30 5.48
C GLU A 126 11.45 10.35 5.14
N TRP A 127 10.32 9.93 4.63
CA TRP A 127 9.20 10.84 4.35
C TRP A 127 8.46 11.14 5.64
N GLU A 128 8.07 12.39 5.79
CA GLU A 128 7.30 12.82 6.95
C GLU A 128 5.81 12.59 6.72
N TYR A 129 5.04 12.57 7.80
CA TYR A 129 3.60 12.36 7.72
C TYR A 129 2.89 13.31 6.76
N PRO A 130 3.20 14.63 6.76
CA PRO A 130 2.60 15.54 5.77
C PRO A 130 2.87 15.15 4.33
N ASP A 131 4.05 14.57 4.04
CA ASP A 131 4.36 14.10 2.69
C ASP A 131 3.47 12.93 2.28
N ALA A 132 3.23 12.00 3.19
CA ALA A 132 2.36 10.87 2.95
C ALA A 132 0.91 11.34 2.71
N VAL A 133 0.43 12.26 3.53
CA VAL A 133 -0.92 12.83 3.38
C VAL A 133 -1.05 13.56 2.05
N ALA A 134 -0.06 14.36 1.67
CA ALA A 134 -0.07 15.09 0.41
C ALA A 134 -0.12 14.14 -0.79
N LEU A 135 0.63 13.05 -0.71
CA LEU A 135 0.66 12.04 -1.77
C LEU A 135 -0.70 11.37 -1.93
N MET A 136 -1.33 10.97 -0.82
CA MET A 136 -2.65 10.36 -0.84
C MET A 136 -3.71 11.31 -1.39
N LYS A 137 -3.63 12.59 -1.04
CA LYS A 137 -4.57 13.60 -1.55
C LYS A 137 -4.38 13.87 -3.02
N ARG A 138 -3.14 13.82 -3.50
CA ARG A 138 -2.84 14.06 -4.91
C ARG A 138 -3.33 12.92 -5.81
N PHE A 139 -3.34 11.70 -5.30
CA PHE A 139 -3.75 10.51 -6.05
C PHE A 139 -4.90 9.78 -5.33
N PRO A 140 -6.08 10.41 -5.26
CA PRO A 140 -7.18 9.89 -4.43
C PRO A 140 -7.79 8.58 -4.95
N LYS A 141 -7.51 8.22 -6.20
CA LYS A 141 -8.02 6.97 -6.78
C LYS A 141 -7.07 5.79 -6.56
N LYS A 142 -5.90 6.04 -5.99
CA LYS A 142 -4.91 4.99 -5.72
C LYS A 142 -4.98 4.54 -4.28
N CYS A 143 -4.51 3.32 -4.04
CA CYS A 143 -4.44 2.74 -2.70
C CYS A 143 -2.98 2.75 -2.25
N PHE A 144 -2.72 3.43 -1.15
CA PHE A 144 -1.38 3.46 -0.54
C PHE A 144 -1.37 2.60 0.71
N ILE A 145 -0.40 1.72 0.79
CA ILE A 145 -0.23 0.81 1.92
C ILE A 145 1.11 1.12 2.57
N TRP A 146 1.05 1.68 3.78
CA TRP A 146 2.22 2.15 4.52
C TRP A 146 2.61 1.10 5.53
N ILE A 147 3.81 0.58 5.40
CA ILE A 147 4.33 -0.43 6.30
C ILE A 147 5.25 0.23 7.31
N SER A 148 5.02 -0.03 8.59
CA SER A 148 5.79 0.55 9.67
C SER A 148 6.30 -0.55 10.60
N GLN A 149 7.54 -0.41 11.06
CA GLN A 149 8.10 -1.35 12.04
C GLN A 149 7.56 -1.10 13.44
N ASP A 150 7.17 0.15 13.70
CA ASP A 150 6.66 0.55 15.01
C ASP A 150 5.23 1.04 14.89
N CYS A 151 4.54 1.12 16.01
CA CYS A 151 3.23 1.74 16.04
C CYS A 151 3.35 3.22 15.66
N LEU A 152 2.61 3.65 14.64
CA LEU A 152 2.67 5.02 14.16
C LEU A 152 2.28 6.04 15.22
N LEU A 153 1.49 5.64 16.20
CA LEU A 153 1.10 6.53 17.30
C LEU A 153 2.29 6.98 18.14
N TYR A 154 3.36 6.19 18.18
CA TYR A 154 4.55 6.54 18.94
C TYR A 154 5.49 7.45 18.18
N THR A 155 5.35 7.55 16.88
CA THR A 155 6.23 8.36 16.06
C THR A 155 5.65 9.71 15.74
N SER A 156 4.36 9.89 15.92
CA SER A 156 3.69 11.09 15.48
C SER A 156 3.67 12.26 16.46
N PRO A 157 3.84 12.11 17.76
CA PRO A 157 3.57 13.20 18.68
C PRO A 157 4.67 14.21 18.86
N SER A 158 5.73 14.08 18.28
CA SER A 158 6.80 15.06 18.54
C SER A 158 6.63 16.33 17.74
#